data_291685e042555bc909ba5ac24146e1be
#
_entry.id   291685e042555bc909ba5ac24146e1be
#
_cell.length_a   1.000
_cell.length_b   1.000
_cell.length_c   1.000
_cell.angle_alpha   90.00
_cell.angle_beta   90.00
_cell.angle_gamma   90.00
#
_symmetry.space_group_name_H-M   'P 1'
#
loop_
_entity.id
_entity.type
_entity.pdbx_description
1 polymer ?
#
loop_
_entity_poly.entity_id
_entity_poly.type
_entity_poly.pdbx_seq_one_letter_code
_entity_poly.pdbx_strand_id
1 'polypeptide(L)'
;MRDTSNFRTKTKFLKRDNGNIPGQWLIALDIGYSGVKIESPNIVARFPSYAKKAESDLAFAGEVSEKTILYKDLDTNEMWLVGEVAQNIMSANDTTDSETSLYGREWFRSPMFKVLADVGYGIAMQKAEFTNNNGENYTVELQVDDRIIVQTGLPEKYMANTEEMQEVLSGRRHFAIKIGTGEWKNYDKEIFEKNIYVMSQPKGTLFSVCIDKNKKFHPDAKKYMSKSCIIFDAGFGTLDIFPIKSGVVGKGETYPDLGMKRVLQITTAGIKQQFDVDIPVPAMQKYLETGTVRYKSRKKAQFVSKEFSFGDILAKASEDVCDEAIERMSNVLDLLEYDYMIVTGGTGAAWFNHIKEIFKDFETLQIIQGNQNDDLPFVYANVRGYYNFRYNKLIMAMAS
;
A
#
# COMPACT_ATOMS: atom_id res chain seq x y z
N MET A 1 19.42 3.03 -19.46
CA MET A 1 18.37 2.05 -19.08
C MET A 1 17.40 2.81 -18.19
N ARG A 2 16.08 2.77 -18.48
CA ARG A 2 15.08 3.43 -17.65
C ARG A 2 14.96 2.70 -16.31
N ASP A 3 14.80 3.46 -15.21
CA ASP A 3 14.62 2.88 -13.88
C ASP A 3 13.22 2.26 -13.77
N THR A 4 13.17 0.92 -13.71
CA THR A 4 11.95 0.14 -13.57
C THR A 4 11.62 -0.18 -12.10
N SER A 5 12.54 0.09 -11.20
CA SER A 5 12.42 -0.27 -9.78
C SER A 5 11.30 0.49 -9.06
N ASN A 6 10.90 1.65 -9.58
CA ASN A 6 9.79 2.45 -9.06
C ASN A 6 8.40 1.80 -9.26
N PHE A 7 8.30 0.84 -10.17
CA PHE A 7 7.07 0.07 -10.41
C PHE A 7 6.91 -1.11 -9.47
N ARG A 8 7.91 -1.39 -8.62
CA ARG A 8 7.91 -2.49 -7.67
C ARG A 8 7.54 -2.02 -6.27
N THR A 9 6.65 -2.77 -5.60
CA THR A 9 6.43 -2.57 -4.16
C THR A 9 7.58 -3.18 -3.38
N LYS A 10 8.24 -2.34 -2.57
CA LYS A 10 9.40 -2.72 -1.74
C LYS A 10 9.07 -2.58 -0.26
N THR A 11 9.69 -3.43 0.56
CA THR A 11 9.63 -3.30 2.02
C THR A 11 10.42 -2.05 2.46
N LYS A 12 9.78 -1.24 3.31
CA LYS A 12 10.42 -0.10 3.98
C LYS A 12 9.92 0.01 5.41
N PHE A 13 10.84 0.23 6.32
CA PHE A 13 10.59 0.56 7.71
C PHE A 13 11.20 1.92 8.00
N LEU A 14 10.38 2.89 8.35
CA LEU A 14 10.78 4.26 8.62
C LEU A 14 10.46 4.57 10.10
N LYS A 15 11.48 4.64 10.95
CA LYS A 15 11.32 5.16 12.31
C LYS A 15 10.87 6.61 12.20
N ARG A 16 9.73 6.93 12.82
CA ARG A 16 9.16 8.26 12.82
C ARG A 16 8.29 8.42 14.06
N ASP A 17 8.54 9.45 14.82
CA ASP A 17 7.64 9.85 15.90
C ASP A 17 6.41 10.54 15.29
N ASN A 18 5.29 9.81 15.29
CA ASN A 18 4.01 10.29 14.77
C ASN A 18 3.08 10.84 15.88
N GLY A 19 3.62 10.96 17.09
CA GLY A 19 2.86 11.37 18.27
C GLY A 19 2.14 10.20 18.95
N ASN A 20 2.28 10.12 20.26
CA ASN A 20 1.61 9.15 21.11
C ASN A 20 0.38 9.77 21.79
N ILE A 21 -0.64 8.96 22.03
CA ILE A 21 -1.87 9.36 22.76
C ILE A 21 -1.87 8.57 24.07
N PRO A 22 -1.85 9.22 25.24
CA PRO A 22 -1.82 8.52 26.52
C PRO A 22 -2.94 7.48 26.66
N GLY A 23 -2.59 6.24 27.04
CA GLY A 23 -3.51 5.13 27.23
C GLY A 23 -4.10 4.57 25.93
N GLN A 24 -3.55 4.94 24.77
CA GLN A 24 -4.06 4.50 23.45
C GLN A 24 -2.92 4.28 22.47
N TRP A 25 -2.93 3.13 21.81
CA TRP A 25 -1.99 2.83 20.72
C TRP A 25 -2.74 2.84 19.40
N LEU A 26 -2.55 3.90 18.63
CA LEU A 26 -3.22 4.05 17.33
C LEU A 26 -2.44 3.36 16.23
N ILE A 27 -3.11 2.51 15.47
CA ILE A 27 -2.58 1.84 14.28
C ILE A 27 -3.43 2.23 13.09
N ALA A 28 -2.86 2.88 12.11
CA ALA A 28 -3.46 2.99 10.79
C ALA A 28 -2.94 1.86 9.91
N LEU A 29 -3.84 1.16 9.22
CA LEU A 29 -3.54 -0.03 8.43
C LEU A 29 -4.26 0.05 7.08
N ASP A 30 -3.51 0.00 5.99
CA ASP A 30 -4.01 -0.07 4.62
C ASP A 30 -3.49 -1.35 3.97
N ILE A 31 -4.34 -2.37 3.87
CA ILE A 31 -4.02 -3.65 3.23
C ILE A 31 -4.51 -3.64 1.79
N GLY A 32 -3.66 -3.12 0.90
CA GLY A 32 -3.96 -3.10 -0.52
C GLY A 32 -3.45 -4.34 -1.26
N TYR A 33 -3.87 -4.49 -2.50
CA TYR A 33 -3.50 -5.64 -3.35
C TYR A 33 -1.99 -5.79 -3.62
N SER A 34 -1.23 -4.70 -3.67
CA SER A 34 0.22 -4.78 -3.92
C SER A 34 1.06 -4.63 -2.68
N GLY A 35 0.52 -4.04 -1.62
CA GLY A 35 1.30 -3.77 -0.42
C GLY A 35 0.45 -3.35 0.76
N VAL A 36 0.88 -3.78 1.93
CA VAL A 36 0.40 -3.32 3.22
C VAL A 36 1.16 -2.06 3.60
N LYS A 37 0.46 -1.03 4.06
CA LYS A 37 1.04 0.20 4.59
C LYS A 37 0.54 0.40 6.01
N ILE A 38 1.42 0.91 6.85
CA ILE A 38 1.22 1.02 8.28
C ILE A 38 1.70 2.40 8.74
N GLU A 39 0.93 3.03 9.62
CA GLU A 39 1.40 4.15 10.43
C GLU A 39 0.99 3.89 11.88
N SER A 40 1.94 4.02 12.80
CA SER A 40 1.74 3.89 14.24
C SER A 40 2.48 5.03 14.96
N PRO A 41 2.39 5.16 16.29
CA PRO A 41 3.06 6.25 17.01
C PRO A 41 4.57 6.39 16.73
N ASN A 42 5.22 5.29 16.31
CA ASN A 42 6.68 5.23 16.22
C ASN A 42 7.24 4.72 14.88
N ILE A 43 6.37 4.34 13.93
CA ILE A 43 6.82 3.81 12.65
C ILE A 43 5.86 4.15 11.52
N VAL A 44 6.42 4.37 10.33
CA VAL A 44 5.72 4.27 9.05
C VAL A 44 6.36 3.14 8.26
N ALA A 45 5.57 2.18 7.83
CA ALA A 45 6.10 1.02 7.14
C ALA A 45 5.25 0.60 5.94
N ARG A 46 5.88 -0.14 5.03
CA ARG A 46 5.21 -0.88 3.97
C ARG A 46 5.93 -2.16 3.64
N PHE A 47 5.18 -3.15 3.17
CA PHE A 47 5.72 -4.39 2.60
C PHE A 47 4.78 -4.94 1.53
N PRO A 48 5.28 -5.71 0.54
CA PRO A 48 4.44 -6.33 -0.49
C PRO A 48 3.36 -7.25 0.11
N SER A 49 2.13 -7.19 -0.42
CA SER A 49 0.99 -8.03 0.00
C SER A 49 1.13 -9.46 -0.53
N TYR A 50 2.24 -10.09 -0.24
CA TYR A 50 2.54 -11.47 -0.57
C TYR A 50 2.83 -12.26 0.70
N ALA A 51 2.19 -13.42 0.85
CA ALA A 51 2.52 -14.38 1.89
C ALA A 51 2.46 -15.79 1.29
N LYS A 52 3.47 -16.59 1.61
CA LYS A 52 3.56 -17.98 1.15
C LYS A 52 3.84 -18.87 2.35
N LYS A 53 3.00 -19.89 2.51
CA LYS A 53 3.19 -20.89 3.57
C LYS A 53 4.54 -21.57 3.35
N ALA A 54 5.28 -21.72 4.43
CA ALA A 54 6.60 -22.32 4.44
C ALA A 54 6.59 -23.63 5.20
N GLU A 55 7.50 -24.54 4.87
CA GLU A 55 7.76 -25.72 5.67
C GLU A 55 8.46 -25.32 6.98
N SER A 56 8.30 -26.13 8.03
CA SER A 56 8.69 -25.79 9.40
C SER A 56 10.18 -25.49 9.60
N ASP A 57 11.05 -25.97 8.72
CA ASP A 57 12.51 -25.87 8.86
C ASP A 57 13.13 -25.04 7.74
N LEU A 58 12.75 -23.75 7.70
CA LEU A 58 13.34 -22.81 6.75
C LEU A 58 14.83 -22.57 7.04
N ALA A 59 15.66 -23.16 6.21
CA ALA A 59 17.06 -22.81 6.12
C ALA A 59 17.28 -21.79 4.98
N PHE A 60 17.82 -20.63 5.30
CA PHE A 60 18.26 -19.69 4.29
C PHE A 60 19.68 -20.07 3.82
N ALA A 61 19.84 -20.29 2.51
CA ALA A 61 21.14 -20.60 1.89
C ALA A 61 21.99 -19.34 1.66
N GLY A 62 22.00 -18.39 2.58
CA GLY A 62 22.73 -17.14 2.45
C GLY A 62 22.38 -16.15 3.55
N GLU A 63 22.86 -14.90 3.41
CA GLU A 63 22.52 -13.83 4.33
C GLU A 63 21.02 -13.48 4.26
N VAL A 64 20.39 -13.41 5.44
CA VAL A 64 19.01 -12.98 5.58
C VAL A 64 18.96 -11.47 5.42
N SER A 65 18.23 -10.97 4.42
CA SER A 65 18.04 -9.54 4.25
C SER A 65 17.31 -8.93 5.45
N GLU A 66 17.71 -7.72 5.86
CA GLU A 66 17.00 -6.94 6.90
C GLU A 66 15.51 -6.73 6.61
N LYS A 67 15.10 -6.89 5.35
CA LYS A 67 13.72 -6.78 4.89
C LYS A 67 12.95 -8.09 4.86
N THR A 68 13.59 -9.19 5.22
CA THR A 68 12.94 -10.51 5.31
C THR A 68 11.94 -10.50 6.47
N ILE A 69 10.70 -10.88 6.19
CA ILE A 69 9.66 -11.00 7.20
C ILE A 69 9.21 -12.45 7.26
N LEU A 70 9.30 -13.03 8.45
CA LEU A 70 8.77 -14.34 8.77
C LEU A 70 7.61 -14.15 9.74
N TYR A 71 6.55 -14.93 9.55
CA TYR A 71 5.39 -14.99 10.42
C TYR A 71 5.19 -16.43 10.92
N LYS A 72 4.73 -16.56 12.15
CA LYS A 72 4.33 -17.81 12.74
C LYS A 72 3.01 -17.63 13.50
N ASP A 73 1.99 -18.39 13.13
CA ASP A 73 0.78 -18.53 13.94
C ASP A 73 1.09 -19.43 15.14
N LEU A 74 0.93 -18.92 16.36
CA LEU A 74 1.31 -19.65 17.58
C LEU A 74 0.26 -20.66 18.03
N ASP A 75 -0.96 -20.59 17.50
CA ASP A 75 -2.02 -21.56 17.79
C ASP A 75 -1.91 -22.79 16.87
N THR A 76 -1.57 -22.59 15.60
CA THR A 76 -1.48 -23.66 14.60
C THR A 76 -0.05 -24.11 14.31
N ASN A 77 0.97 -23.35 14.75
CA ASN A 77 2.38 -23.51 14.39
C ASN A 77 2.69 -23.33 12.88
N GLU A 78 1.76 -22.81 12.11
CA GLU A 78 2.00 -22.55 10.69
C GLU A 78 2.99 -21.40 10.50
N MET A 79 3.95 -21.59 9.58
CA MET A 79 4.94 -20.59 9.24
C MET A 79 4.70 -20.03 7.83
N TRP A 80 4.96 -18.71 7.66
CA TRP A 80 4.81 -18.02 6.39
C TRP A 80 5.99 -17.10 6.13
N LEU A 81 6.41 -17.06 4.86
CA LEU A 81 7.25 -16.02 4.30
C LEU A 81 6.35 -14.87 3.88
N VAL A 82 6.73 -13.62 4.19
CA VAL A 82 5.89 -12.45 3.92
C VAL A 82 6.69 -11.35 3.22
N GLY A 83 6.02 -10.58 2.38
CA GLY A 83 6.59 -9.44 1.68
C GLY A 83 7.52 -9.82 0.54
N GLU A 84 8.68 -9.14 0.41
CA GLU A 84 9.60 -9.31 -0.72
C GLU A 84 10.13 -10.74 -0.87
N VAL A 85 10.37 -11.43 0.22
CA VAL A 85 10.85 -12.82 0.20
C VAL A 85 9.79 -13.73 -0.43
N ALA A 86 8.53 -13.60 -0.01
CA ALA A 86 7.43 -14.36 -0.62
C ALA A 86 7.27 -14.00 -2.11
N GLN A 87 7.31 -12.71 -2.43
CA GLN A 87 7.21 -12.22 -3.81
C GLN A 87 8.32 -12.80 -4.72
N ASN A 88 9.55 -12.92 -4.22
CA ASN A 88 10.69 -13.40 -5.00
C ASN A 88 10.64 -14.91 -5.30
N ILE A 89 10.02 -15.69 -4.43
CA ILE A 89 9.90 -17.16 -4.59
C ILE A 89 8.60 -17.60 -5.24
N MET A 90 7.71 -16.66 -5.57
CA MET A 90 6.48 -17.00 -6.32
C MET A 90 6.81 -17.57 -7.68
N SER A 91 6.23 -18.72 -8.00
CA SER A 91 6.32 -19.40 -9.28
C SER A 91 5.06 -19.15 -10.12
N ALA A 92 5.11 -19.52 -11.40
CA ALA A 92 3.94 -19.46 -12.28
C ALA A 92 2.77 -20.33 -11.77
N ASN A 93 3.07 -21.42 -11.05
CA ASN A 93 2.06 -22.33 -10.50
C ASN A 93 1.41 -21.80 -9.20
N ASP A 94 2.10 -20.91 -8.47
CA ASP A 94 1.56 -20.26 -7.27
C ASP A 94 0.50 -19.18 -7.61
N THR A 95 0.36 -18.83 -8.88
CA THR A 95 -0.47 -17.72 -9.35
C THR A 95 -1.94 -18.08 -9.53
N THR A 96 -2.25 -19.33 -9.80
CA THR A 96 -3.62 -19.80 -10.09
C THR A 96 -4.53 -19.72 -8.86
N ASP A 97 -4.01 -19.98 -7.67
CA ASP A 97 -4.77 -19.88 -6.42
C ASP A 97 -4.73 -18.47 -5.82
N SER A 98 -3.65 -17.71 -6.08
CA SER A 98 -3.46 -16.37 -5.50
C SER A 98 -4.10 -15.25 -6.33
N GLU A 99 -4.23 -15.36 -7.66
CA GLU A 99 -4.84 -14.29 -8.47
C GLU A 99 -6.34 -14.15 -8.22
N THR A 100 -7.07 -15.23 -8.06
CA THR A 100 -8.51 -15.22 -7.75
C THR A 100 -8.79 -14.81 -6.32
N SER A 101 -7.94 -15.17 -5.37
CA SER A 101 -8.09 -14.80 -3.97
C SER A 101 -7.58 -13.38 -3.65
N LEU A 102 -6.56 -12.89 -4.39
CA LEU A 102 -5.97 -11.56 -4.18
C LEU A 102 -6.85 -10.40 -4.67
N TYR A 103 -7.75 -10.62 -5.62
CA TYR A 103 -8.46 -9.53 -6.30
C TYR A 103 -9.98 -9.64 -6.24
N GLY A 104 -10.52 -10.57 -5.46
CA GLY A 104 -11.94 -10.81 -5.32
C GLY A 104 -12.52 -10.34 -3.98
N ARG A 105 -13.85 -10.42 -3.86
CA ARG A 105 -14.60 -10.14 -2.61
C ARG A 105 -14.16 -11.04 -1.44
N GLU A 106 -13.69 -12.26 -1.74
CA GLU A 106 -13.23 -13.26 -0.77
C GLU A 106 -11.84 -12.92 -0.18
N TRP A 107 -11.17 -11.87 -0.66
CA TRP A 107 -9.85 -11.45 -0.22
C TRP A 107 -9.73 -11.28 1.30
N PHE A 108 -10.72 -10.61 1.93
CA PHE A 108 -10.70 -10.34 3.37
C PHE A 108 -10.74 -11.62 4.23
N ARG A 109 -11.32 -12.71 3.71
CA ARG A 109 -11.46 -13.99 4.44
C ARG A 109 -10.31 -14.96 4.15
N SER A 110 -9.37 -14.58 3.29
CA SER A 110 -8.27 -15.46 2.96
C SER A 110 -7.29 -15.61 4.14
N PRO A 111 -6.69 -16.78 4.34
CA PRO A 111 -5.63 -16.96 5.33
C PRO A 111 -4.47 -15.97 5.14
N MET A 112 -4.18 -15.62 3.89
CA MET A 112 -3.17 -14.65 3.55
C MET A 112 -3.50 -13.25 4.08
N PHE A 113 -4.76 -12.80 4.00
CA PHE A 113 -5.17 -11.51 4.56
C PHE A 113 -4.94 -11.44 6.07
N LYS A 114 -5.30 -12.53 6.80
CA LYS A 114 -5.02 -12.64 8.25
C LYS A 114 -3.53 -12.48 8.52
N VAL A 115 -2.68 -13.21 7.80
CA VAL A 115 -1.22 -13.15 7.96
C VAL A 115 -0.70 -11.73 7.70
N LEU A 116 -1.18 -11.07 6.64
CA LEU A 116 -0.77 -9.69 6.30
C LEU A 116 -1.21 -8.69 7.37
N ALA A 117 -2.42 -8.85 7.93
CA ALA A 117 -2.92 -8.02 9.02
C ALA A 117 -2.09 -8.22 10.30
N ASP A 118 -1.82 -9.47 10.69
CA ASP A 118 -1.04 -9.81 11.88
C ASP A 118 0.40 -9.27 11.76
N VAL A 119 1.04 -9.42 10.60
CA VAL A 119 2.36 -8.82 10.33
C VAL A 119 2.29 -7.29 10.43
N GLY A 120 1.24 -6.67 9.88
CA GLY A 120 0.98 -5.24 10.01
C GLY A 120 0.90 -4.80 11.47
N TYR A 121 0.13 -5.51 12.28
CA TYR A 121 0.04 -5.29 13.74
C TYR A 121 1.37 -5.48 14.44
N GLY A 122 2.08 -6.58 14.15
CA GLY A 122 3.37 -6.85 14.78
C GLY A 122 4.42 -5.78 14.47
N ILE A 123 4.44 -5.25 13.25
CA ILE A 123 5.31 -4.12 12.88
C ILE A 123 4.89 -2.86 13.62
N ALA A 124 3.59 -2.55 13.68
CA ALA A 124 3.04 -1.35 14.33
C ALA A 124 3.26 -1.33 15.85
N MET A 125 3.38 -2.50 16.48
CA MET A 125 3.57 -2.66 17.93
C MET A 125 5.04 -2.81 18.34
N GLN A 126 6.01 -2.70 17.41
CA GLN A 126 7.42 -2.70 17.79
C GLN A 126 7.78 -1.41 18.53
N LYS A 127 8.67 -1.53 19.52
CA LYS A 127 9.25 -0.35 20.17
C LYS A 127 10.23 0.36 19.22
N ALA A 128 10.33 1.67 19.36
CA ALA A 128 11.36 2.46 18.69
C ALA A 128 11.99 3.49 19.62
N GLU A 129 13.27 3.72 19.46
CA GLU A 129 14.05 4.68 20.21
C GLU A 129 14.27 5.92 19.35
N PHE A 130 14.14 7.07 19.97
CA PHE A 130 14.29 8.39 19.37
C PHE A 130 15.21 9.25 20.20
N THR A 131 15.75 10.30 19.60
CA THR A 131 16.51 11.34 20.28
C THR A 131 15.78 12.67 20.07
N ASN A 132 15.48 13.37 21.15
CA ASN A 132 14.84 14.70 21.07
C ASN A 132 15.85 15.79 20.67
N ASN A 133 15.36 17.02 20.47
CA ASN A 133 16.18 18.16 20.07
C ASN A 133 17.23 18.56 21.12
N ASN A 134 17.10 18.10 22.37
CA ASN A 134 18.07 18.33 23.43
C ASN A 134 19.14 17.23 23.53
N GLY A 135 19.11 16.23 22.62
CA GLY A 135 20.01 15.08 22.63
C GLY A 135 19.65 13.99 23.62
N GLU A 136 18.47 14.02 24.23
CA GLU A 136 17.99 13.00 25.17
C GLU A 136 17.29 11.87 24.41
N ASN A 137 17.63 10.62 24.76
CA ASN A 137 17.00 9.44 24.19
C ASN A 137 15.68 9.13 24.91
N TYR A 138 14.67 8.78 24.16
CA TYR A 138 13.38 8.30 24.67
C TYR A 138 12.86 7.15 23.82
N THR A 139 12.01 6.32 24.42
CA THR A 139 11.41 5.15 23.75
C THR A 139 9.91 5.37 23.59
N VAL A 140 9.42 5.07 22.40
CA VAL A 140 7.98 4.99 22.12
C VAL A 140 7.62 3.53 21.93
N GLU A 141 6.78 3.00 22.83
CA GLU A 141 6.38 1.59 22.85
C GLU A 141 4.95 1.42 23.37
N LEU A 142 4.29 0.35 22.93
CA LEU A 142 2.98 -0.06 23.41
C LEU A 142 3.06 -0.46 24.89
N GLN A 143 2.30 0.20 25.75
CA GLN A 143 2.19 -0.14 27.16
C GLN A 143 1.17 -1.27 27.38
N VAL A 144 1.26 -1.93 28.54
CA VAL A 144 0.38 -3.07 28.88
C VAL A 144 -1.09 -2.66 28.87
N ASP A 145 -1.39 -1.47 29.42
CA ASP A 145 -2.74 -0.96 29.59
C ASP A 145 -3.23 -0.09 28.42
N ASP A 146 -2.42 0.06 27.37
CA ASP A 146 -2.82 0.84 26.20
C ASP A 146 -3.94 0.11 25.45
N ARG A 147 -4.99 0.88 25.16
CA ARG A 147 -6.06 0.43 24.26
C ARG A 147 -5.60 0.51 22.81
N ILE A 148 -5.53 -0.63 22.14
CA ILE A 148 -5.23 -0.66 20.71
C ILE A 148 -6.44 -0.15 19.93
N ILE A 149 -6.21 0.85 19.07
CA ILE A 149 -7.19 1.47 18.18
C ILE A 149 -6.69 1.29 16.76
N VAL A 150 -7.54 0.80 15.89
CA VAL A 150 -7.22 0.58 14.47
C VAL A 150 -8.05 1.49 13.59
N GLN A 151 -7.41 2.22 12.70
CA GLN A 151 -8.06 2.93 11.60
C GLN A 151 -7.65 2.29 10.30
N THR A 152 -8.61 1.81 9.53
CA THR A 152 -8.41 1.27 8.18
C THR A 152 -9.33 1.97 7.19
N GLY A 153 -9.26 1.58 5.93
CA GLY A 153 -10.11 2.11 4.87
C GLY A 153 -10.51 1.06 3.85
N LEU A 154 -11.65 1.33 3.23
CA LEU A 154 -12.17 0.56 2.11
C LEU A 154 -12.40 1.48 0.90
N PRO A 155 -12.25 0.98 -0.33
CA PRO A 155 -12.80 1.67 -1.49
C PRO A 155 -14.27 2.01 -1.27
N GLU A 156 -14.73 3.15 -1.78
CA GLU A 156 -16.11 3.60 -1.57
C GLU A 156 -17.14 2.54 -1.95
N LYS A 157 -16.89 1.81 -3.03
CA LYS A 157 -17.71 0.71 -3.52
C LYS A 157 -17.91 -0.42 -2.49
N TYR A 158 -16.96 -0.58 -1.58
CA TYR A 158 -16.93 -1.67 -0.59
C TYR A 158 -17.26 -1.20 0.83
N MET A 159 -17.71 0.04 1.01
CA MET A 159 -18.09 0.55 2.33
C MET A 159 -19.22 -0.23 3.02
N ALA A 160 -20.05 -0.92 2.24
CA ALA A 160 -21.05 -1.86 2.78
C ALA A 160 -20.44 -3.06 3.51
N ASN A 161 -19.14 -3.36 3.32
CA ASN A 161 -18.41 -4.44 4.00
C ASN A 161 -17.67 -3.97 5.25
N THR A 162 -18.05 -2.82 5.83
CA THR A 162 -17.40 -2.26 7.03
C THR A 162 -17.40 -3.24 8.20
N GLU A 163 -18.55 -3.84 8.51
CA GLU A 163 -18.70 -4.81 9.61
C GLU A 163 -17.83 -6.06 9.38
N GLU A 164 -17.82 -6.59 8.15
CA GLU A 164 -16.95 -7.72 7.79
C GLU A 164 -15.45 -7.38 7.97
N MET A 165 -15.04 -6.17 7.57
CA MET A 165 -13.66 -5.72 7.78
C MET A 165 -13.33 -5.60 9.26
N GLN A 166 -14.24 -5.10 10.08
CA GLN A 166 -14.07 -5.00 11.53
C GLN A 166 -13.96 -6.39 12.16
N GLU A 167 -14.82 -7.34 11.79
CA GLU A 167 -14.78 -8.73 12.23
C GLU A 167 -13.42 -9.38 11.92
N VAL A 168 -12.96 -9.30 10.67
CA VAL A 168 -11.72 -9.94 10.23
C VAL A 168 -10.49 -9.35 10.90
N LEU A 169 -10.49 -8.05 11.20
CA LEU A 169 -9.37 -7.37 11.85
C LEU A 169 -9.42 -7.44 13.38
N SER A 170 -10.52 -7.88 13.99
CA SER A 170 -10.69 -8.02 15.45
C SER A 170 -10.29 -9.39 15.99
N GLY A 171 -10.46 -9.58 17.29
CA GLY A 171 -10.24 -10.81 18.02
C GLY A 171 -8.83 -10.97 18.56
N ARG A 172 -8.57 -12.14 19.13
CA ARG A 172 -7.26 -12.49 19.68
C ARG A 172 -6.25 -12.70 18.57
N ARG A 173 -5.12 -11.99 18.67
CA ARG A 173 -3.98 -12.08 17.76
C ARG A 173 -2.82 -12.74 18.49
N HIS A 174 -2.64 -14.04 18.23
CA HIS A 174 -1.62 -14.86 18.89
C HIS A 174 -0.62 -15.37 17.84
N PHE A 175 0.44 -14.61 17.64
CA PHE A 175 1.40 -14.87 16.57
C PHE A 175 2.81 -14.39 16.94
N ALA A 176 3.78 -14.78 16.14
CA ALA A 176 5.14 -14.26 16.20
C ALA A 176 5.59 -13.74 14.84
N ILE A 177 6.40 -12.68 14.84
CA ILE A 177 7.12 -12.21 13.64
C ILE A 177 8.62 -12.17 13.91
N LYS A 178 9.38 -12.37 12.82
CA LYS A 178 10.82 -12.15 12.81
C LYS A 178 11.17 -11.28 11.60
N ILE A 179 11.92 -10.21 11.84
CA ILE A 179 12.35 -9.28 10.78
C ILE A 179 13.87 -9.35 10.67
N GLY A 180 14.33 -9.62 9.47
CA GLY A 180 15.74 -9.75 9.16
C GLY A 180 16.44 -10.82 10.01
N THR A 181 17.57 -10.45 10.57
CA THR A 181 18.38 -11.25 11.47
C THR A 181 17.96 -11.15 12.95
N GLY A 182 16.92 -10.32 13.24
CA GLY A 182 16.40 -10.13 14.59
C GLY A 182 15.84 -11.43 15.19
N GLU A 183 15.42 -11.37 16.44
CA GLU A 183 14.77 -12.47 17.13
C GLU A 183 13.27 -12.53 16.85
N TRP A 184 12.66 -13.69 17.11
CA TRP A 184 11.22 -13.84 17.11
C TRP A 184 10.59 -12.97 18.21
N LYS A 185 9.60 -12.15 17.82
CA LYS A 185 8.78 -11.36 18.75
C LYS A 185 7.38 -11.94 18.77
N ASN A 186 6.96 -12.39 19.96
CA ASN A 186 5.64 -12.96 20.18
C ASN A 186 4.64 -11.86 20.56
N TYR A 187 3.44 -11.99 20.03
CA TYR A 187 2.30 -11.12 20.32
C TYR A 187 1.11 -11.98 20.75
N ASP A 188 0.49 -11.59 21.87
CA ASP A 188 -0.80 -12.10 22.34
C ASP A 188 -1.62 -10.88 22.74
N LYS A 189 -2.46 -10.41 21.85
CA LYS A 189 -3.22 -9.16 21.99
C LYS A 189 -4.67 -9.37 21.56
N GLU A 190 -5.59 -8.83 22.34
CA GLU A 190 -6.99 -8.72 21.97
C GLU A 190 -7.25 -7.39 21.29
N ILE A 191 -7.77 -7.43 20.05
CA ILE A 191 -8.20 -6.25 19.30
C ILE A 191 -9.72 -6.25 19.27
N PHE A 192 -10.32 -5.34 20.03
CA PHE A 192 -11.78 -5.26 20.10
C PHE A 192 -12.38 -4.63 18.84
N GLU A 193 -13.41 -5.24 18.30
CA GLU A 193 -14.12 -4.78 17.10
C GLU A 193 -14.55 -3.31 17.21
N LYS A 194 -15.09 -2.90 18.37
CA LYS A 194 -15.47 -1.50 18.67
C LYS A 194 -14.34 -0.49 18.57
N ASN A 195 -13.08 -0.93 18.57
CA ASN A 195 -11.89 -0.10 18.43
C ASN A 195 -11.36 -0.07 16.99
N ILE A 196 -12.01 -0.76 16.07
CA ILE A 196 -11.67 -0.76 14.64
C ILE A 196 -12.59 0.19 13.91
N TYR A 197 -12.02 1.15 13.26
CA TYR A 197 -12.73 2.18 12.51
C TYR A 197 -12.39 2.08 11.03
N VAL A 198 -13.42 2.09 10.21
CA VAL A 198 -13.29 2.02 8.75
C VAL A 198 -13.74 3.34 8.13
N MET A 199 -12.97 3.86 7.18
CA MET A 199 -13.38 5.03 6.39
C MET A 199 -13.22 4.74 4.91
N SER A 200 -13.83 5.56 4.06
CA SER A 200 -13.55 5.44 2.61
C SER A 200 -12.15 5.95 2.29
N GLN A 201 -11.44 5.23 1.42
CA GLN A 201 -10.06 5.56 1.02
C GLN A 201 -9.88 6.99 0.51
N PRO A 202 -10.78 7.56 -0.32
CA PRO A 202 -10.65 8.94 -0.78
C PRO A 202 -10.69 9.97 0.36
N LYS A 203 -11.42 9.69 1.44
CA LYS A 203 -11.36 10.55 2.64
C LYS A 203 -9.98 10.50 3.29
N GLY A 204 -9.31 9.33 3.30
CA GLY A 204 -7.93 9.21 3.75
C GLY A 204 -7.02 10.14 2.95
N THR A 205 -7.06 10.05 1.61
CA THR A 205 -6.28 10.95 0.75
C THR A 205 -6.56 12.43 1.03
N LEU A 206 -7.83 12.82 1.18
CA LEU A 206 -8.20 14.21 1.49
C LEU A 206 -7.59 14.66 2.83
N PHE A 207 -7.69 13.85 3.87
CA PHE A 207 -7.06 14.19 5.16
C PHE A 207 -5.53 14.21 5.09
N SER A 208 -4.91 13.39 4.22
CA SER A 208 -3.47 13.44 3.99
C SER A 208 -3.01 14.80 3.47
N VAL A 209 -3.74 15.41 2.56
CA VAL A 209 -3.39 16.77 2.04
C VAL A 209 -3.85 17.90 2.95
N CYS A 210 -4.84 17.67 3.82
CA CYS A 210 -5.36 18.67 4.74
C CYS A 210 -4.58 18.79 6.06
N ILE A 211 -3.85 17.75 6.47
CA ILE A 211 -3.18 17.69 7.77
C ILE A 211 -1.68 17.52 7.53
N ASP A 212 -0.89 18.39 8.15
CA ASP A 212 0.56 18.41 8.04
C ASP A 212 1.24 17.30 8.90
N LYS A 213 2.56 17.21 8.80
CA LYS A 213 3.38 16.25 9.57
C LYS A 213 3.30 16.45 11.09
N ASN A 214 2.90 17.64 11.56
CA ASN A 214 2.73 17.96 12.99
C ASN A 214 1.29 17.70 13.48
N LYS A 215 0.47 16.97 12.70
CA LYS A 215 -0.93 16.65 13.00
C LYS A 215 -1.87 17.88 13.05
N LYS A 216 -1.45 19.02 12.49
CA LYS A 216 -2.25 20.24 12.43
C LYS A 216 -2.87 20.40 11.04
N PHE A 217 -4.05 21.02 11.01
CA PHE A 217 -4.63 21.40 9.72
C PHE A 217 -3.71 22.41 9.01
N HIS A 218 -3.32 22.06 7.80
CA HIS A 218 -2.55 22.95 6.93
C HIS A 218 -3.38 24.19 6.56
N PRO A 219 -2.78 25.38 6.41
CA PRO A 219 -3.51 26.59 5.99
C PRO A 219 -4.35 26.40 4.73
N ASP A 220 -3.89 25.58 3.78
CA ASP A 220 -4.61 25.26 2.54
C ASP A 220 -5.73 24.23 2.70
N ALA A 221 -5.86 23.57 3.86
CA ALA A 221 -6.91 22.57 4.09
C ALA A 221 -8.31 23.09 3.77
N LYS A 222 -8.57 24.37 4.13
CA LYS A 222 -9.85 25.02 3.84
C LYS A 222 -10.13 25.07 2.33
N LYS A 223 -9.10 25.25 1.49
CA LYS A 223 -9.25 25.27 0.03
C LYS A 223 -9.74 23.91 -0.47
N TYR A 224 -9.08 22.81 -0.06
CA TYR A 224 -9.44 21.45 -0.50
C TYR A 224 -10.80 20.99 0.02
N MET A 225 -11.20 21.49 1.21
CA MET A 225 -12.50 21.18 1.79
C MET A 225 -13.66 22.01 1.22
N SER A 226 -13.39 23.23 0.71
CA SER A 226 -14.43 24.14 0.22
C SER A 226 -14.57 24.15 -1.29
N LYS A 227 -13.55 23.75 -2.03
CA LYS A 227 -13.53 23.72 -3.49
C LYS A 227 -13.82 22.33 -4.05
N SER A 228 -13.96 22.28 -5.37
CA SER A 228 -14.17 21.00 -6.06
C SER A 228 -12.84 20.30 -6.31
N CYS A 229 -12.74 19.05 -5.87
CA CYS A 229 -11.54 18.22 -6.00
C CYS A 229 -11.87 16.88 -6.64
N ILE A 230 -10.93 16.32 -7.38
CA ILE A 230 -10.95 14.91 -7.83
C ILE A 230 -9.86 14.19 -7.05
N ILE A 231 -10.18 13.10 -6.39
CA ILE A 231 -9.18 12.13 -5.91
C ILE A 231 -8.96 11.13 -7.05
N PHE A 232 -7.71 11.05 -7.52
CA PHE A 232 -7.25 10.10 -8.52
C PHE A 232 -6.32 9.10 -7.85
N ASP A 233 -6.90 7.99 -7.34
CA ASP A 233 -6.16 6.95 -6.61
C ASP A 233 -5.84 5.79 -7.55
N ALA A 234 -4.66 5.83 -8.16
CA ALA A 234 -4.17 4.77 -9.02
C ALA A 234 -3.35 3.76 -8.21
N GLY A 235 -4.01 2.64 -7.93
CA GLY A 235 -3.46 1.50 -7.20
C GLY A 235 -2.82 0.43 -8.12
N PHE A 236 -2.54 -0.74 -7.54
CA PHE A 236 -2.04 -1.86 -8.33
C PHE A 236 -3.14 -2.52 -9.15
N GLY A 237 -4.29 -2.82 -8.53
CA GLY A 237 -5.39 -3.56 -9.15
C GLY A 237 -6.45 -2.67 -9.76
N THR A 238 -6.64 -1.47 -9.23
CA THR A 238 -7.72 -0.55 -9.58
C THR A 238 -7.22 0.87 -9.76
N LEU A 239 -7.97 1.63 -10.54
CA LEU A 239 -8.00 3.08 -10.49
C LEU A 239 -9.33 3.50 -9.88
N ASP A 240 -9.27 4.27 -8.81
CA ASP A 240 -10.43 4.81 -8.13
C ASP A 240 -10.47 6.33 -8.32
N ILE A 241 -11.62 6.83 -8.83
CA ILE A 241 -11.83 8.26 -9.09
C ILE A 241 -13.00 8.73 -8.24
N PHE A 242 -12.76 9.72 -7.39
CA PHE A 242 -13.78 10.26 -6.50
C PHE A 242 -13.88 11.77 -6.62
N PRO A 243 -15.01 12.27 -7.12
CA PRO A 243 -15.30 13.69 -7.08
C PRO A 243 -15.65 14.12 -5.65
N ILE A 244 -15.11 15.25 -5.22
CA ILE A 244 -15.45 15.91 -3.96
C ILE A 244 -15.86 17.32 -4.29
N LYS A 245 -17.07 17.72 -3.86
CA LYS A 245 -17.58 19.09 -3.98
C LYS A 245 -17.93 19.61 -2.60
N SER A 246 -17.31 20.72 -2.19
CA SER A 246 -17.52 21.34 -0.85
C SER A 246 -17.36 20.35 0.31
N GLY A 247 -16.34 19.49 0.24
CA GLY A 247 -16.06 18.47 1.26
C GLY A 247 -16.97 17.24 1.24
N VAL A 248 -17.95 17.19 0.33
CA VAL A 248 -18.85 16.05 0.16
C VAL A 248 -18.32 15.14 -0.92
N VAL A 249 -18.07 13.89 -0.57
CA VAL A 249 -17.66 12.85 -1.54
C VAL A 249 -18.86 12.50 -2.40
N GLY A 250 -18.75 12.70 -3.69
CA GLY A 250 -19.74 12.32 -4.68
C GLY A 250 -19.68 10.83 -5.04
N LYS A 251 -20.50 10.41 -5.99
CA LYS A 251 -20.43 9.05 -6.53
C LYS A 251 -19.10 8.86 -7.25
N GLY A 252 -18.28 7.98 -6.76
CA GLY A 252 -17.01 7.62 -7.38
C GLY A 252 -17.16 6.53 -8.43
N GLU A 253 -16.12 6.40 -9.25
CA GLU A 253 -15.98 5.33 -10.23
C GLU A 253 -14.73 4.51 -9.91
N THR A 254 -14.86 3.18 -10.03
CA THR A 254 -13.76 2.23 -9.85
C THR A 254 -13.53 1.47 -11.14
N TYR A 255 -12.33 1.56 -11.68
CA TYR A 255 -11.91 0.85 -12.89
C TYR A 255 -10.98 -0.30 -12.51
N PRO A 256 -11.46 -1.56 -12.51
CA PRO A 256 -10.67 -2.72 -12.07
C PRO A 256 -9.62 -3.16 -13.10
N ASP A 257 -9.65 -2.57 -14.28
CA ASP A 257 -8.75 -2.84 -15.41
C ASP A 257 -7.72 -1.72 -15.65
N LEU A 258 -7.71 -0.68 -14.80
CA LEU A 258 -6.77 0.44 -14.90
C LEU A 258 -5.94 0.54 -13.62
N GLY A 259 -4.71 0.04 -13.69
CA GLY A 259 -3.76 0.06 -12.58
C GLY A 259 -2.45 -0.58 -12.99
N MET A 260 -1.50 -0.73 -12.07
CA MET A 260 -0.19 -1.33 -12.36
C MET A 260 -0.30 -2.75 -12.92
N LYS A 261 -1.30 -3.53 -12.50
CA LYS A 261 -1.54 -4.87 -13.03
C LYS A 261 -1.72 -4.84 -14.56
N ARG A 262 -2.50 -3.88 -15.06
CA ARG A 262 -2.73 -3.70 -16.52
C ARG A 262 -1.44 -3.31 -17.24
N VAL A 263 -0.67 -2.38 -16.66
CA VAL A 263 0.65 -2.00 -17.20
C VAL A 263 1.54 -3.23 -17.34
N LEU A 264 1.61 -4.07 -16.31
CA LEU A 264 2.43 -5.29 -16.34
C LEU A 264 1.89 -6.33 -17.32
N GLN A 265 0.58 -6.46 -17.49
CA GLN A 265 -0.03 -7.36 -18.50
C GLN A 265 0.37 -6.93 -19.92
N ILE A 266 0.28 -5.66 -20.25
CA ILE A 266 0.72 -5.14 -21.54
C ILE A 266 2.23 -5.33 -21.72
N THR A 267 3.01 -5.08 -20.67
CA THR A 267 4.46 -5.28 -20.69
C THR A 267 4.84 -6.73 -20.97
N THR A 268 4.19 -7.70 -20.30
CA THR A 268 4.47 -9.14 -20.53
C THR A 268 4.06 -9.59 -21.93
N ALA A 269 2.94 -9.07 -22.46
CA ALA A 269 2.52 -9.30 -23.83
C ALA A 269 3.54 -8.75 -24.84
N GLY A 270 4.05 -7.54 -24.61
CA GLY A 270 5.11 -6.95 -25.44
C GLY A 270 6.43 -7.74 -25.40
N ILE A 271 6.82 -8.22 -24.21
CA ILE A 271 7.98 -9.11 -24.05
C ILE A 271 7.79 -10.41 -24.84
N LYS A 272 6.61 -11.02 -24.76
CA LYS A 272 6.28 -12.23 -25.51
C LYS A 272 6.36 -11.99 -27.02
N GLN A 273 5.80 -10.89 -27.49
CA GLN A 273 5.82 -10.53 -28.91
C GLN A 273 7.24 -10.27 -29.42
N GLN A 274 8.07 -9.53 -28.67
CA GLN A 274 9.39 -9.11 -29.13
C GLN A 274 10.47 -10.16 -28.93
N PHE A 275 10.41 -10.92 -27.82
CA PHE A 275 11.49 -11.83 -27.42
C PHE A 275 11.09 -13.31 -27.41
N ASP A 276 9.83 -13.64 -27.69
CA ASP A 276 9.30 -15.01 -27.61
C ASP A 276 9.54 -15.65 -26.21
N VAL A 277 9.29 -14.84 -25.14
CA VAL A 277 9.42 -15.25 -23.75
C VAL A 277 8.12 -14.99 -23.03
N ASP A 278 7.55 -16.04 -22.43
CA ASP A 278 6.32 -15.95 -21.64
C ASP A 278 6.66 -15.79 -20.16
N ILE A 279 6.18 -14.68 -19.55
CA ILE A 279 6.41 -14.35 -18.15
C ILE A 279 5.06 -13.98 -17.54
N PRO A 280 4.57 -14.73 -16.55
CA PRO A 280 3.34 -14.34 -15.85
C PRO A 280 3.54 -13.05 -15.04
N VAL A 281 2.49 -12.24 -14.92
CA VAL A 281 2.52 -10.93 -14.28
C VAL A 281 3.12 -10.97 -12.85
N PRO A 282 2.78 -11.92 -11.97
CA PRO A 282 3.40 -11.99 -10.65
C PRO A 282 4.91 -12.22 -10.70
N ALA A 283 5.39 -13.02 -11.65
CA ALA A 283 6.82 -13.26 -11.81
C ALA A 283 7.58 -12.05 -12.38
N MET A 284 6.87 -11.07 -13.00
CA MET A 284 7.48 -9.81 -13.44
C MET A 284 8.03 -8.98 -12.29
N GLN A 285 7.43 -9.08 -11.11
CA GLN A 285 7.82 -8.27 -9.95
C GLN A 285 9.32 -8.35 -9.62
N LYS A 286 9.92 -9.54 -9.73
CA LYS A 286 11.36 -9.72 -9.47
C LYS A 286 12.25 -9.05 -10.53
N TYR A 287 11.79 -8.93 -11.78
CA TYR A 287 12.55 -8.33 -12.87
C TYR A 287 12.48 -6.80 -12.88
N LEU A 288 11.44 -6.22 -12.23
CA LEU A 288 11.31 -4.77 -12.10
C LEU A 288 12.49 -4.14 -11.36
N GLU A 289 13.18 -4.89 -10.49
CA GLU A 289 14.34 -4.37 -9.76
C GLU A 289 15.50 -4.01 -10.68
N THR A 290 15.72 -4.81 -11.73
CA THR A 290 16.86 -4.64 -12.65
C THR A 290 16.47 -4.10 -14.02
N GLY A 291 15.18 -4.14 -14.39
CA GLY A 291 14.72 -3.83 -15.74
C GLY A 291 15.16 -4.84 -16.80
N THR A 292 15.69 -6.00 -16.37
CA THR A 292 16.29 -7.00 -17.24
C THR A 292 15.72 -8.39 -16.93
N VAL A 293 15.36 -9.10 -17.95
CA VAL A 293 14.94 -10.52 -17.87
C VAL A 293 16.09 -11.41 -18.27
N ARG A 294 16.40 -12.37 -17.38
CA ARG A 294 17.26 -13.53 -17.70
C ARG A 294 16.41 -14.77 -17.76
N TYR A 295 16.09 -15.20 -18.96
CA TYR A 295 15.23 -16.34 -19.21
C TYR A 295 16.04 -17.54 -19.68
N LYS A 296 15.82 -18.69 -19.06
CA LYS A 296 16.43 -19.97 -19.45
C LYS A 296 15.32 -20.95 -19.81
N SER A 297 15.38 -21.53 -20.98
CA SER A 297 14.46 -22.57 -21.42
C SER A 297 15.21 -23.76 -22.00
N ARG A 298 14.56 -24.91 -21.94
CA ARG A 298 15.05 -26.15 -22.58
C ARG A 298 14.26 -26.37 -23.87
N LYS A 299 14.94 -26.27 -25.02
CA LYS A 299 14.39 -26.70 -26.33
C LYS A 299 15.06 -28.04 -26.71
N LYS A 300 14.31 -29.13 -26.60
CA LYS A 300 14.83 -30.52 -26.80
C LYS A 300 16.00 -30.79 -25.82
N ALA A 301 17.20 -31.05 -26.33
CA ALA A 301 18.42 -31.30 -25.53
C ALA A 301 19.28 -30.05 -25.29
N GLN A 302 18.88 -28.90 -25.82
CA GLN A 302 19.66 -27.66 -25.72
C GLN A 302 19.04 -26.70 -24.72
N PHE A 303 19.92 -26.06 -23.90
CA PHE A 303 19.54 -24.94 -23.03
C PHE A 303 19.71 -23.64 -23.80
N VAL A 304 18.65 -22.84 -23.87
CA VAL A 304 18.66 -21.50 -24.44
C VAL A 304 18.59 -20.51 -23.30
N SER A 305 19.54 -19.56 -23.27
CA SER A 305 19.52 -18.43 -22.36
C SER A 305 19.29 -17.15 -23.16
N LYS A 306 18.33 -16.35 -22.73
CA LYS A 306 18.07 -15.02 -23.29
C LYS A 306 18.22 -13.98 -22.17
N GLU A 307 18.86 -12.86 -22.47
CA GLU A 307 18.93 -11.69 -21.59
C GLU A 307 18.55 -10.45 -22.39
N PHE A 308 17.61 -9.65 -21.88
CA PHE A 308 17.12 -8.45 -22.55
C PHE A 308 16.54 -7.44 -21.55
N SER A 309 16.57 -6.16 -21.91
CA SER A 309 15.90 -5.09 -21.18
C SER A 309 14.47 -4.92 -21.68
N PHE A 310 13.54 -4.60 -20.78
CA PHE A 310 12.13 -4.34 -21.11
C PHE A 310 11.68 -2.92 -20.66
N GLY A 311 12.58 -2.07 -20.22
CA GLY A 311 12.26 -0.76 -19.66
C GLY A 311 11.46 0.14 -20.61
N ASP A 312 11.74 0.09 -21.92
CA ASP A 312 11.00 0.89 -22.91
C ASP A 312 9.59 0.34 -23.16
N ILE A 313 9.43 -1.00 -23.15
CA ILE A 313 8.11 -1.64 -23.25
C ILE A 313 7.25 -1.26 -22.03
N LEU A 314 7.83 -1.32 -20.82
CA LEU A 314 7.15 -0.96 -19.59
C LEU A 314 6.75 0.53 -19.56
N ALA A 315 7.65 1.42 -19.99
CA ALA A 315 7.38 2.86 -20.00
C ALA A 315 6.23 3.19 -20.96
N LYS A 316 6.27 2.64 -22.19
CA LYS A 316 5.19 2.82 -23.16
C LYS A 316 3.86 2.27 -22.63
N ALA A 317 3.85 1.05 -22.08
CA ALA A 317 2.64 0.47 -21.49
C ALA A 317 2.09 1.33 -20.33
N SER A 318 2.98 1.93 -19.53
CA SER A 318 2.59 2.81 -18.44
C SER A 318 1.94 4.11 -18.94
N GLU A 319 2.50 4.73 -19.96
CA GLU A 319 1.95 5.92 -20.60
C GLU A 319 0.58 5.61 -21.25
N ASP A 320 0.49 4.56 -22.06
CA ASP A 320 -0.75 4.16 -22.76
C ASP A 320 -1.91 3.89 -21.75
N VAL A 321 -1.63 3.23 -20.61
CA VAL A 321 -2.66 2.97 -19.57
C VAL A 321 -3.03 4.25 -18.81
N CYS A 322 -2.07 5.16 -18.58
CA CYS A 322 -2.36 6.46 -17.97
C CYS A 322 -3.26 7.30 -18.88
N ASP A 323 -2.98 7.35 -20.18
CA ASP A 323 -3.78 8.09 -21.16
C ASP A 323 -5.22 7.54 -21.21
N GLU A 324 -5.37 6.21 -21.24
CA GLU A 324 -6.68 5.56 -21.15
C GLU A 324 -7.42 5.91 -19.84
N ALA A 325 -6.70 5.98 -18.72
CA ALA A 325 -7.25 6.34 -17.42
C ALA A 325 -7.78 7.78 -17.41
N ILE A 326 -7.03 8.72 -17.96
CA ILE A 326 -7.44 10.14 -18.09
C ILE A 326 -8.63 10.28 -19.04
N GLU A 327 -8.62 9.59 -20.18
CA GLU A 327 -9.73 9.58 -21.13
C GLU A 327 -11.03 9.08 -20.48
N ARG A 328 -10.98 7.93 -19.79
CA ARG A 328 -12.17 7.38 -19.11
C ARG A 328 -12.68 8.29 -18.00
N MET A 329 -11.79 8.94 -17.23
CA MET A 329 -12.18 9.94 -16.25
C MET A 329 -12.88 11.14 -16.92
N SER A 330 -12.32 11.66 -18.00
CA SER A 330 -12.86 12.83 -18.72
C SER A 330 -14.21 12.55 -19.38
N ASN A 331 -14.52 11.28 -19.67
CA ASN A 331 -15.80 10.86 -20.21
C ASN A 331 -16.93 10.85 -19.16
N VAL A 332 -16.60 10.80 -17.87
CA VAL A 332 -17.59 10.74 -16.77
C VAL A 332 -17.62 12.00 -15.92
N LEU A 333 -16.56 12.80 -15.94
CA LEU A 333 -16.45 14.05 -15.18
C LEU A 333 -16.19 15.22 -16.12
N ASP A 334 -16.95 16.29 -15.96
CA ASP A 334 -16.60 17.59 -16.57
C ASP A 334 -15.47 18.21 -15.75
N LEU A 335 -14.24 18.13 -16.28
CA LEU A 335 -13.03 18.60 -15.60
C LEU A 335 -13.03 20.13 -15.38
N LEU A 336 -13.84 20.89 -16.12
CA LEU A 336 -13.98 22.34 -15.94
C LEU A 336 -14.64 22.70 -14.59
N GLU A 337 -15.35 21.74 -13.96
CA GLU A 337 -16.00 21.96 -12.67
C GLU A 337 -15.07 21.77 -11.46
N TYR A 338 -13.79 21.38 -11.70
CA TYR A 338 -12.86 21.04 -10.64
C TYR A 338 -11.65 21.96 -10.55
N ASP A 339 -11.30 22.35 -9.33
CA ASP A 339 -10.13 23.18 -9.04
C ASP A 339 -8.86 22.34 -8.84
N TYR A 340 -9.00 21.13 -8.30
CA TYR A 340 -7.85 20.27 -7.93
C TYR A 340 -8.04 18.82 -8.37
N MET A 341 -6.96 18.21 -8.85
CA MET A 341 -6.83 16.75 -8.93
C MET A 341 -5.74 16.29 -7.97
N ILE A 342 -6.13 15.52 -6.97
CA ILE A 342 -5.22 14.97 -5.96
C ILE A 342 -4.83 13.57 -6.39
N VAL A 343 -3.60 13.42 -6.88
CA VAL A 343 -3.07 12.14 -7.36
C VAL A 343 -2.45 11.38 -6.21
N THR A 344 -2.85 10.12 -6.04
CA THR A 344 -2.37 9.23 -4.99
C THR A 344 -2.18 7.80 -5.49
N GLY A 345 -1.75 6.90 -4.60
CA GLY A 345 -1.46 5.52 -4.94
C GLY A 345 -0.06 5.29 -5.51
N GLY A 346 0.37 4.02 -5.51
CA GLY A 346 1.70 3.66 -6.01
C GLY A 346 1.85 3.86 -7.52
N THR A 347 0.81 3.56 -8.28
CA THR A 347 0.75 3.79 -9.73
C THR A 347 0.61 5.27 -10.04
N GLY A 348 -0.19 5.99 -9.23
CA GLY A 348 -0.32 7.45 -9.33
C GLY A 348 1.02 8.17 -9.17
N ALA A 349 1.90 7.68 -8.30
CA ALA A 349 3.26 8.21 -8.18
C ALA A 349 4.08 8.05 -9.48
N ALA A 350 3.95 6.91 -10.17
CA ALA A 350 4.62 6.67 -11.43
C ALA A 350 4.05 7.55 -12.57
N TRP A 351 2.75 7.82 -12.53
CA TRP A 351 2.03 8.60 -13.55
C TRP A 351 2.06 10.11 -13.31
N PHE A 352 2.43 10.57 -12.13
CA PHE A 352 2.26 11.97 -11.72
C PHE A 352 2.84 12.99 -12.70
N ASN A 353 4.07 12.78 -13.17
CA ASN A 353 4.70 13.69 -14.11
C ASN A 353 4.02 13.66 -15.50
N HIS A 354 3.58 12.48 -15.94
CA HIS A 354 2.85 12.33 -17.19
C HIS A 354 1.47 13.02 -17.12
N ILE A 355 0.74 12.84 -16.01
CA ILE A 355 -0.53 13.55 -15.74
C ILE A 355 -0.32 15.07 -15.76
N LYS A 356 0.74 15.58 -15.14
CA LYS A 356 1.06 17.02 -15.16
C LYS A 356 1.34 17.52 -16.57
N GLU A 357 1.99 16.72 -17.41
CA GLU A 357 2.24 17.11 -18.81
C GLU A 357 0.95 17.13 -19.64
N ILE A 358 0.03 16.17 -19.42
CA ILE A 358 -1.28 16.16 -20.09
C ILE A 358 -2.07 17.43 -19.76
N PHE A 359 -2.06 17.87 -18.51
CA PHE A 359 -2.85 19.00 -18.03
C PHE A 359 -2.08 20.32 -17.95
N LYS A 360 -0.88 20.43 -18.54
CA LYS A 360 -0.03 21.62 -18.40
C LYS A 360 -0.68 22.92 -18.90
N ASP A 361 -1.52 22.82 -19.94
CA ASP A 361 -2.22 23.94 -20.55
C ASP A 361 -3.66 24.14 -20.00
N PHE A 362 -4.03 23.37 -18.95
CA PHE A 362 -5.35 23.41 -18.34
C PHE A 362 -5.32 24.32 -17.11
N GLU A 363 -5.53 25.63 -17.29
CA GLU A 363 -5.29 26.67 -16.29
C GLU A 363 -6.16 26.54 -15.02
N THR A 364 -7.35 25.93 -15.11
CA THR A 364 -8.32 25.85 -14.01
C THR A 364 -8.12 24.67 -13.08
N LEU A 365 -7.45 23.61 -13.53
CA LEU A 365 -7.26 22.38 -12.77
C LEU A 365 -5.81 22.25 -12.26
N GLN A 366 -5.60 22.32 -10.97
CA GLN A 366 -4.28 22.13 -10.36
C GLN A 366 -4.04 20.66 -10.00
N ILE A 367 -2.97 20.07 -10.51
CA ILE A 367 -2.55 18.69 -10.19
C ILE A 367 -1.66 18.73 -8.98
N ILE A 368 -2.10 18.09 -7.89
CA ILE A 368 -1.39 18.06 -6.60
C ILE A 368 -1.12 16.63 -6.14
N GLN A 369 -0.07 16.50 -5.32
CA GLN A 369 0.34 15.22 -4.76
C GLN A 369 -0.47 14.90 -3.50
N GLY A 370 -0.90 13.65 -3.33
CA GLY A 370 -1.61 13.18 -2.14
C GLY A 370 -0.80 13.26 -0.85
N ASN A 371 0.51 13.51 -0.94
CA ASN A 371 1.44 13.66 0.19
C ASN A 371 2.05 15.06 0.34
N GLN A 372 1.55 16.07 -0.36
CA GLN A 372 2.20 17.38 -0.48
C GLN A 372 2.59 18.08 0.83
N ASN A 373 1.97 17.74 1.94
CA ASN A 373 2.23 18.33 3.26
C ASN A 373 3.07 17.44 4.17
N ASP A 374 3.78 16.47 3.57
CA ASP A 374 4.62 15.52 4.29
C ASP A 374 5.80 15.07 3.44
N ASP A 375 6.85 14.60 4.10
CA ASP A 375 8.06 14.05 3.46
C ASP A 375 7.89 12.58 3.01
N LEU A 376 6.74 11.98 3.29
CA LEU A 376 6.44 10.59 2.92
C LEU A 376 6.05 10.47 1.45
N PRO A 377 6.45 9.40 0.75
CA PRO A 377 6.01 9.14 -0.63
C PRO A 377 4.49 8.97 -0.77
N PHE A 378 3.95 9.20 -1.98
CA PHE A 378 2.54 9.09 -2.34
C PHE A 378 1.85 7.83 -1.84
N VAL A 379 2.54 6.71 -1.88
CA VAL A 379 2.01 5.40 -1.49
C VAL A 379 1.50 5.34 -0.06
N TYR A 380 1.91 6.30 0.78
CA TYR A 380 1.45 6.40 2.17
C TYR A 380 0.26 7.36 2.37
N ALA A 381 -0.21 8.04 1.32
CA ALA A 381 -1.23 9.08 1.46
C ALA A 381 -2.49 8.59 2.21
N ASN A 382 -3.05 7.43 1.81
CA ASN A 382 -4.24 6.89 2.46
C ASN A 382 -3.99 6.56 3.94
N VAL A 383 -2.96 5.76 4.26
CA VAL A 383 -2.67 5.34 5.63
C VAL A 383 -2.32 6.51 6.53
N ARG A 384 -1.59 7.51 5.99
CA ARG A 384 -1.31 8.75 6.69
C ARG A 384 -2.58 9.54 7.00
N GLY A 385 -3.50 9.64 6.04
CA GLY A 385 -4.79 10.29 6.24
C GLY A 385 -5.63 9.57 7.29
N TYR A 386 -5.60 8.23 7.31
CA TYR A 386 -6.26 7.41 8.34
C TYR A 386 -5.70 7.75 9.73
N TYR A 387 -4.37 7.73 9.88
CA TYR A 387 -3.71 8.04 11.13
C TYR A 387 -4.03 9.46 11.60
N ASN A 388 -3.82 10.46 10.76
CA ASN A 388 -4.01 11.86 11.08
C ASN A 388 -5.47 12.17 11.46
N PHE A 389 -6.43 11.64 10.72
CA PHE A 389 -7.86 11.81 11.04
C PHE A 389 -8.20 11.23 12.41
N ARG A 390 -7.81 9.96 12.65
CA ARG A 390 -8.13 9.28 13.90
C ARG A 390 -7.41 9.92 15.09
N TYR A 391 -6.14 10.25 14.92
CA TYR A 391 -5.36 10.96 15.94
C TYR A 391 -6.07 12.25 16.42
N ASN A 392 -6.46 13.09 15.48
CA ASN A 392 -7.16 14.35 15.82
C ASN A 392 -8.51 14.09 16.50
N LYS A 393 -9.26 13.06 16.06
CA LYS A 393 -10.53 12.69 16.71
C LYS A 393 -10.34 12.23 18.16
N LEU A 394 -9.29 11.47 18.43
CA LEU A 394 -8.97 10.98 19.78
C LEU A 394 -8.50 12.11 20.68
N ILE A 395 -7.64 13.01 20.20
CA ILE A 395 -7.20 14.19 20.97
C ILE A 395 -8.40 15.10 21.31
N MET A 396 -9.30 15.35 20.35
CA MET A 396 -10.50 16.15 20.60
C MET A 396 -11.40 15.52 21.67
N ALA A 397 -11.56 14.19 21.64
CA ALA A 397 -12.37 13.47 22.62
C ALA A 397 -11.77 13.46 24.04
N MET A 398 -10.46 13.66 24.17
CA MET A 398 -9.80 13.78 25.49
C MET A 398 -9.88 15.20 26.04
N ALA A 399 -10.11 16.20 25.20
CA ALA A 399 -10.21 17.61 25.59
C ALA A 399 -11.66 18.02 25.91
N SER A 400 -12.65 17.21 25.58
CA SER A 400 -14.08 17.40 25.89
C SER A 400 -14.48 16.70 27.18
#